data_6ee15243414cc3c5a0f7d26309ba1070
#
_entry.id   6ee15243414cc3c5a0f7d26309ba1070
#
_cell.length_a   1.000
_cell.length_b   1.000
_cell.length_c   1.000
_cell.angle_alpha   90.00
_cell.angle_beta   90.00
_cell.angle_gamma   90.00
#
_symmetry.space_group_name_H-M   'P 1'
#
loop_
_entity.id
_entity.type
_entity.pdbx_description
1 polymer ?
#
loop_
_entity_poly.entity_id
_entity_poly.type
_entity_poly.pdbx_seq_one_letter_code
_entity_poly.pdbx_strand_id
1 'polypeptide(L)'
;MNTVWSTYIQNINTLYLSRALRFSDLFRDKYVDAFRIDDKRRILEIGCGPGALAQALDRWYPEAEVVGIDRDTNFIEFAKREAPHISFLEGDATVLSFPDESFDVTVSNTVAEHIEPAKFFGEQYRVLKKDGVCLMLSARRGINHTAPCVSAMSDLEKDVWQRVQSRCAEVDKKYKVCAYPMSEMEYPRIMESYGFRQVSVEYITVNLTPDDPRYSAETAHAMINAKRYGDLDGVDYLPHIAADLVTAEERIEMKRAINARYDERINLYNQGIKQWDTNVSVTMILRGIK
;
A
#
# COMPACT_ATOMS: atom_id res chain seq x y z
N MET A 1 21.68 4.92 -4.42
CA MET A 1 20.32 5.28 -3.98
C MET A 1 19.34 4.75 -5.03
N ASN A 2 18.37 3.96 -4.61
CA ASN A 2 17.31 3.51 -5.50
C ASN A 2 16.05 4.31 -5.18
N THR A 3 15.57 5.14 -6.09
CA THR A 3 14.38 6.01 -5.90
C THR A 3 13.33 5.76 -6.99
N VAL A 4 13.42 4.60 -7.65
CA VAL A 4 12.61 4.30 -8.84
C VAL A 4 11.12 4.26 -8.48
N TRP A 5 10.77 3.64 -7.36
CA TRP A 5 9.38 3.46 -7.01
C TRP A 5 8.71 4.78 -6.63
N SER A 6 9.34 5.54 -5.73
CA SER A 6 8.85 6.86 -5.32
C SER A 6 8.85 7.90 -6.44
N THR A 7 9.72 7.73 -7.45
CA THR A 7 9.83 8.68 -8.58
C THR A 7 8.84 8.39 -9.70
N TYR A 8 8.56 7.10 -10.02
CA TYR A 8 7.83 6.73 -11.23
C TYR A 8 6.54 5.93 -11.00
N ILE A 9 6.33 5.38 -9.80
CA ILE A 9 5.24 4.43 -9.58
C ILE A 9 4.24 4.95 -8.55
N GLN A 10 4.69 5.42 -7.38
CA GLN A 10 3.80 5.83 -6.28
C GLN A 10 4.38 7.00 -5.49
N ASN A 11 3.60 8.07 -5.35
CA ASN A 11 3.96 9.19 -4.48
C ASN A 11 4.00 8.77 -3.00
N ILE A 12 4.98 9.30 -2.27
CA ILE A 12 5.27 8.94 -0.89
C ILE A 12 4.08 9.27 0.03
N ASN A 13 3.61 10.52 -0.03
CA ASN A 13 2.56 11.01 0.87
C ASN A 13 1.22 10.30 0.60
N THR A 14 0.87 10.12 -0.67
CA THR A 14 -0.37 9.43 -1.07
C THR A 14 -0.33 7.96 -0.69
N LEU A 15 0.80 7.28 -0.91
CA LEU A 15 0.98 5.89 -0.49
C LEU A 15 0.86 5.78 1.05
N TYR A 16 1.57 6.65 1.79
CA TYR A 16 1.50 6.68 3.25
C TYR A 16 0.07 6.87 3.75
N LEU A 17 -0.62 7.93 3.32
CA LEU A 17 -1.98 8.24 3.76
C LEU A 17 -2.95 7.09 3.45
N SER A 18 -2.88 6.54 2.23
CA SER A 18 -3.75 5.44 1.83
C SER A 18 -3.54 4.19 2.69
N ARG A 19 -2.31 3.90 3.11
CA ARG A 19 -1.97 2.78 3.99
C ARG A 19 -2.32 3.09 5.45
N ALA A 20 -2.04 4.30 5.95
CA ALA A 20 -2.38 4.72 7.30
C ALA A 20 -3.89 4.61 7.57
N LEU A 21 -4.74 4.97 6.60
CA LEU A 21 -6.19 4.78 6.69
C LEU A 21 -6.57 3.30 6.80
N ARG A 22 -5.94 2.42 6.03
CA ARG A 22 -6.24 0.97 6.03
C ARG A 22 -5.70 0.25 7.25
N PHE A 23 -4.56 0.67 7.78
CA PHE A 23 -3.93 0.15 8.98
C PHE A 23 -4.20 1.03 10.21
N SER A 24 -5.33 1.76 10.21
CA SER A 24 -5.78 2.51 11.37
C SER A 24 -6.29 1.57 12.47
N ASP A 25 -6.29 2.05 13.70
CA ASP A 25 -6.71 1.26 14.87
C ASP A 25 -8.20 0.88 14.83
N LEU A 26 -9.00 1.53 13.97
CA LEU A 26 -10.38 1.13 13.66
C LEU A 26 -10.50 -0.30 13.09
N PHE A 27 -9.45 -0.78 12.45
CA PHE A 27 -9.42 -2.12 11.86
C PHE A 27 -8.46 -3.07 12.57
N ARG A 28 -7.82 -2.61 13.66
CA ARG A 28 -6.81 -3.34 14.42
C ARG A 28 -7.23 -4.79 14.72
N ASP A 29 -8.40 -4.98 15.29
CA ASP A 29 -8.84 -6.30 15.75
C ASP A 29 -8.94 -7.31 14.59
N LYS A 30 -9.36 -6.87 13.40
CA LYS A 30 -9.39 -7.75 12.21
C LYS A 30 -7.99 -8.23 11.81
N TYR A 31 -6.98 -7.34 11.89
CA TYR A 31 -5.60 -7.70 11.59
C TYR A 31 -4.98 -8.57 12.66
N VAL A 32 -5.15 -8.21 13.93
CA VAL A 32 -4.59 -8.95 15.07
C VAL A 32 -5.14 -10.37 15.11
N ASP A 33 -6.46 -10.54 14.92
CA ASP A 33 -7.11 -11.85 14.86
C ASP A 33 -6.58 -12.73 13.71
N ALA A 34 -6.28 -12.11 12.56
CA ALA A 34 -5.75 -12.83 11.41
C ALA A 34 -4.24 -13.13 11.55
N PHE A 35 -3.47 -12.24 12.16
CA PHE A 35 -2.01 -12.39 12.29
C PHE A 35 -1.62 -13.43 13.33
N ARG A 36 -2.26 -13.44 14.49
CA ARG A 36 -2.00 -14.40 15.60
C ARG A 36 -0.51 -14.44 15.97
N ILE A 37 0.04 -13.27 16.34
CA ILE A 37 1.47 -13.06 16.66
C ILE A 37 1.69 -12.36 18.01
N ASP A 38 0.74 -12.42 18.94
CA ASP A 38 0.77 -11.68 20.21
C ASP A 38 1.97 -12.05 21.11
N ASP A 39 2.50 -13.25 20.97
CA ASP A 39 3.68 -13.74 21.70
C ASP A 39 5.02 -13.41 21.04
N LYS A 40 5.02 -12.78 19.87
CA LYS A 40 6.21 -12.49 19.08
C LYS A 40 6.86 -11.17 19.50
N ARG A 41 8.18 -11.12 19.43
CA ARG A 41 8.98 -10.00 19.96
C ARG A 41 9.82 -9.27 18.91
N ARG A 42 10.01 -9.85 17.72
CA ARG A 42 10.80 -9.21 16.67
C ARG A 42 10.17 -9.42 15.31
N ILE A 43 9.74 -8.31 14.70
CA ILE A 43 8.97 -8.29 13.46
C ILE A 43 9.77 -7.57 12.38
N LEU A 44 9.92 -8.20 11.21
CA LEU A 44 10.48 -7.57 10.00
C LEU A 44 9.40 -7.29 8.99
N GLU A 45 9.14 -6.02 8.68
CA GLU A 45 8.34 -5.64 7.51
C GLU A 45 9.22 -5.52 6.27
N ILE A 46 8.90 -6.30 5.23
CA ILE A 46 9.61 -6.35 3.97
C ILE A 46 8.84 -5.54 2.93
N GLY A 47 9.52 -4.56 2.29
CA GLY A 47 8.88 -3.59 1.41
C GLY A 47 7.97 -2.65 2.19
N CYS A 48 8.50 -2.06 3.27
CA CYS A 48 7.73 -1.23 4.20
C CYS A 48 7.23 0.09 3.57
N GLY A 49 7.74 0.46 2.39
CA GLY A 49 7.42 1.73 1.77
C GLY A 49 7.65 2.89 2.74
N PRO A 50 6.71 3.87 2.83
CA PRO A 50 6.82 4.99 3.77
C PRO A 50 6.47 4.64 5.24
N GLY A 51 6.38 3.35 5.61
CA GLY A 51 6.35 2.88 6.99
C GLY A 51 4.98 2.84 7.68
N ALA A 52 3.88 2.93 6.95
CA ALA A 52 2.54 3.00 7.58
C ALA A 52 2.13 1.70 8.29
N LEU A 53 2.45 0.52 7.74
CA LEU A 53 2.17 -0.76 8.39
C LEU A 53 3.15 -1.01 9.55
N ALA A 54 4.44 -0.66 9.42
CA ALA A 54 5.38 -0.74 10.53
C ALA A 54 4.91 0.06 11.75
N GLN A 55 4.41 1.28 11.53
CA GLN A 55 3.83 2.10 12.60
C GLN A 55 2.55 1.48 13.22
N ALA A 56 1.74 0.81 12.42
CA ALA A 56 0.58 0.09 12.93
C ALA A 56 1.00 -1.13 13.77
N LEU A 57 1.99 -1.91 13.29
CA LEU A 57 2.54 -3.05 14.03
C LEU A 57 3.17 -2.62 15.36
N ASP A 58 3.91 -1.52 15.39
CA ASP A 58 4.49 -0.96 16.61
C ASP A 58 3.40 -0.60 17.65
N ARG A 59 2.32 0.05 17.21
CA ARG A 59 1.18 0.36 18.10
C ARG A 59 0.41 -0.88 18.55
N TRP A 60 0.25 -1.87 17.67
CA TRP A 60 -0.56 -3.06 17.96
C TRP A 60 0.17 -4.10 18.78
N TYR A 61 1.51 -4.12 18.70
CA TYR A 61 2.39 -5.07 19.41
C TYR A 61 3.50 -4.31 20.15
N PRO A 62 3.17 -3.55 21.20
CA PRO A 62 4.11 -2.63 21.87
C PRO A 62 5.31 -3.33 22.53
N GLU A 63 5.23 -4.65 22.73
CA GLU A 63 6.32 -5.47 23.26
C GLU A 63 7.29 -5.99 22.17
N ALA A 64 6.98 -5.72 20.89
CA ALA A 64 7.78 -6.19 19.77
C ALA A 64 8.69 -5.09 19.22
N GLU A 65 9.92 -5.47 18.89
CA GLU A 65 10.81 -4.64 18.06
C GLU A 65 10.35 -4.75 16.59
N VAL A 66 9.97 -3.64 15.98
CA VAL A 66 9.59 -3.58 14.56
C VAL A 66 10.76 -3.02 13.75
N VAL A 67 11.14 -3.74 12.69
CA VAL A 67 12.14 -3.32 11.72
C VAL A 67 11.48 -3.27 10.34
N GLY A 68 11.61 -2.16 9.62
CA GLY A 68 11.13 -2.01 8.24
C GLY A 68 12.28 -1.95 7.24
N ILE A 69 12.17 -2.67 6.13
CA ILE A 69 13.09 -2.51 5.00
C ILE A 69 12.35 -2.15 3.71
N ASP A 70 12.95 -1.29 2.93
CA ASP A 70 12.55 -1.01 1.55
C ASP A 70 13.78 -0.69 0.71
N ARG A 71 13.70 -0.95 -0.60
CA ARG A 71 14.77 -0.62 -1.52
C ARG A 71 14.78 0.86 -1.94
N ASP A 72 13.67 1.56 -1.75
CA ASP A 72 13.53 2.98 -2.16
C ASP A 72 13.98 3.90 -1.04
N THR A 73 15.09 4.60 -1.29
CA THR A 73 15.73 5.51 -0.34
C THR A 73 14.78 6.61 0.15
N ASN A 74 13.95 7.17 -0.75
CA ASN A 74 13.04 8.25 -0.37
C ASN A 74 11.94 7.76 0.57
N PHE A 75 11.46 6.52 0.39
CA PHE A 75 10.52 5.90 1.33
C PHE A 75 11.14 5.72 2.71
N ILE A 76 12.36 5.23 2.77
CA ILE A 76 13.07 5.03 4.04
C ILE A 76 13.36 6.36 4.76
N GLU A 77 13.76 7.40 4.04
CA GLU A 77 13.96 8.74 4.63
C GLU A 77 12.65 9.31 5.17
N PHE A 78 11.55 9.13 4.45
CA PHE A 78 10.22 9.53 4.92
C PHE A 78 9.83 8.75 6.19
N ALA A 79 9.94 7.42 6.16
CA ALA A 79 9.56 6.56 7.29
C ALA A 79 10.34 6.90 8.57
N LYS A 80 11.67 7.14 8.47
CA LYS A 80 12.53 7.58 9.57
C LYS A 80 12.09 8.91 10.16
N ARG A 81 11.63 9.83 9.33
CA ARG A 81 11.16 11.14 9.80
C ARG A 81 9.81 11.03 10.52
N GLU A 82 8.89 10.24 10.00
CA GLU A 82 7.54 10.07 10.56
C GLU A 82 7.53 9.22 11.85
N ALA A 83 8.45 8.25 11.97
CA ALA A 83 8.54 7.37 13.13
C ALA A 83 10.01 7.08 13.51
N PRO A 84 10.72 8.05 14.09
CA PRO A 84 12.16 7.94 14.38
C PRO A 84 12.54 6.89 15.42
N HIS A 85 11.58 6.36 16.16
CA HIS A 85 11.76 5.28 17.15
C HIS A 85 11.71 3.88 16.51
N ILE A 86 11.24 3.74 15.28
CA ILE A 86 11.24 2.47 14.54
C ILE A 86 12.50 2.38 13.68
N SER A 87 13.07 1.19 13.58
CA SER A 87 14.26 0.95 12.75
C SER A 87 13.87 0.76 11.30
N PHE A 88 14.20 1.72 10.42
CA PHE A 88 14.02 1.61 8.98
C PHE A 88 15.36 1.57 8.25
N LEU A 89 15.54 0.60 7.34
CA LEU A 89 16.79 0.36 6.63
C LEU A 89 16.53 0.22 5.11
N GLU A 90 17.46 0.72 4.30
CA GLU A 90 17.50 0.34 2.90
C GLU A 90 17.88 -1.12 2.78
N GLY A 91 17.12 -1.89 1.99
CA GLY A 91 17.38 -3.32 1.81
C GLY A 91 16.66 -3.92 0.62
N ASP A 92 17.26 -4.96 0.06
CA ASP A 92 16.69 -5.75 -1.03
C ASP A 92 16.01 -7.00 -0.45
N ALA A 93 14.71 -7.14 -0.70
CA ALA A 93 13.94 -8.31 -0.26
C ALA A 93 14.38 -9.64 -0.88
N THR A 94 15.22 -9.60 -1.92
CA THR A 94 15.79 -10.80 -2.55
C THR A 94 17.10 -11.26 -1.91
N VAL A 95 17.71 -10.41 -1.06
CA VAL A 95 18.95 -10.70 -0.30
C VAL A 95 18.92 -9.87 0.98
N LEU A 96 18.28 -10.41 2.03
CA LEU A 96 18.12 -9.72 3.30
C LEU A 96 19.46 -9.66 4.06
N SER A 97 19.89 -8.46 4.46
CA SER A 97 21.12 -8.23 5.21
C SER A 97 21.00 -8.58 6.71
N PHE A 98 20.26 -9.65 7.03
CA PHE A 98 20.07 -10.14 8.39
C PHE A 98 20.58 -11.58 8.52
N PRO A 99 21.06 -11.98 9.71
CA PRO A 99 21.44 -13.37 9.98
C PRO A 99 20.25 -14.31 9.84
N ASP A 100 20.54 -15.60 9.64
CA ASP A 100 19.55 -16.67 9.75
C ASP A 100 18.90 -16.62 11.14
N GLU A 101 17.63 -16.99 11.19
CA GLU A 101 16.89 -17.15 12.45
C GLU A 101 16.91 -15.89 13.37
N SER A 102 16.81 -14.70 12.78
CA SER A 102 16.88 -13.43 13.51
C SER A 102 15.53 -12.80 13.85
N PHE A 103 14.43 -13.24 13.21
CA PHE A 103 13.08 -12.68 13.42
C PHE A 103 12.07 -13.73 13.84
N ASP A 104 11.11 -13.30 14.67
CA ASP A 104 9.94 -14.13 15.03
C ASP A 104 8.87 -14.05 13.96
N VAL A 105 8.77 -12.91 13.27
CA VAL A 105 7.76 -12.66 12.22
C VAL A 105 8.42 -11.95 11.04
N THR A 106 8.08 -12.36 9.83
CA THR A 106 8.21 -11.53 8.63
C THR A 106 6.82 -11.14 8.15
N VAL A 107 6.62 -9.89 7.74
CA VAL A 107 5.39 -9.40 7.16
C VAL A 107 5.68 -8.60 5.91
N SER A 108 4.81 -8.70 4.91
CA SER A 108 4.87 -7.88 3.69
C SER A 108 3.48 -7.51 3.24
N ASN A 109 3.32 -6.35 2.61
CA ASN A 109 2.03 -5.91 2.09
C ASN A 109 2.16 -5.42 0.65
N THR A 110 1.54 -6.12 -0.29
CA THR A 110 1.59 -5.81 -1.74
C THR A 110 3.03 -5.74 -2.30
N VAL A 111 3.85 -6.74 -1.98
CA VAL A 111 5.26 -6.84 -2.37
C VAL A 111 5.53 -8.11 -3.18
N ALA A 112 4.91 -9.23 -2.81
CA ALA A 112 5.17 -10.54 -3.39
C ALA A 112 4.98 -10.59 -4.91
N GLU A 113 4.04 -9.84 -5.44
CA GLU A 113 3.74 -9.73 -6.87
C GLU A 113 4.85 -9.07 -7.71
N HIS A 114 5.80 -8.41 -7.06
CA HIS A 114 6.90 -7.69 -7.71
C HIS A 114 8.23 -8.46 -7.69
N ILE A 115 8.32 -9.55 -6.92
CA ILE A 115 9.56 -10.26 -6.63
C ILE A 115 9.44 -11.73 -7.05
N GLU A 116 10.52 -12.27 -7.57
CA GLU A 116 10.61 -13.72 -7.89
C GLU A 116 10.29 -14.55 -6.64
N PRO A 117 9.28 -15.44 -6.68
CA PRO A 117 8.81 -16.17 -5.50
C PRO A 117 9.89 -16.94 -4.76
N ALA A 118 10.84 -17.55 -5.50
CA ALA A 118 11.94 -18.30 -4.90
C ALA A 118 12.80 -17.45 -3.97
N LYS A 119 13.17 -16.26 -4.42
CA LYS A 119 13.97 -15.33 -3.62
C LYS A 119 13.16 -14.76 -2.47
N PHE A 120 11.92 -14.37 -2.75
CA PHE A 120 11.04 -13.75 -1.76
C PHE A 120 10.73 -14.66 -0.57
N PHE A 121 10.26 -15.90 -0.84
CA PHE A 121 9.95 -16.85 0.24
C PHE A 121 11.20 -17.48 0.84
N GLY A 122 12.24 -17.75 0.04
CA GLY A 122 13.50 -18.31 0.51
C GLY A 122 14.19 -17.43 1.55
N GLU A 123 14.29 -16.13 1.32
CA GLU A 123 14.91 -15.20 2.26
C GLU A 123 14.06 -15.02 3.54
N GLN A 124 12.74 -14.95 3.43
CA GLN A 124 11.87 -14.92 4.60
C GLN A 124 12.01 -16.20 5.43
N TYR A 125 12.04 -17.37 4.79
CA TYR A 125 12.27 -18.64 5.48
C TYR A 125 13.63 -18.65 6.19
N ARG A 126 14.68 -18.15 5.56
CA ARG A 126 16.03 -18.10 6.13
C ARG A 126 16.10 -17.25 7.40
N VAL A 127 15.59 -16.02 7.34
CA VAL A 127 15.69 -15.06 8.48
C VAL A 127 14.70 -15.34 9.62
N LEU A 128 13.65 -16.14 9.38
CA LEU A 128 12.72 -16.53 10.43
C LEU A 128 13.37 -17.56 11.36
N LYS A 129 13.15 -17.39 12.67
CA LYS A 129 13.45 -18.38 13.69
C LYS A 129 12.61 -19.65 13.49
N LYS A 130 13.02 -20.76 14.10
CA LYS A 130 12.17 -21.94 14.20
C LYS A 130 10.81 -21.55 14.82
N ASP A 131 9.73 -22.04 14.24
CA ASP A 131 8.34 -21.69 14.61
C ASP A 131 8.00 -20.19 14.42
N GLY A 132 8.82 -19.47 13.67
CA GLY A 132 8.53 -18.11 13.23
C GLY A 132 7.42 -18.04 12.18
N VAL A 133 6.75 -16.89 12.10
CA VAL A 133 5.56 -16.68 11.29
C VAL A 133 5.88 -15.82 10.07
N CYS A 134 5.53 -16.30 8.88
CA CYS A 134 5.51 -15.50 7.66
C CYS A 134 4.09 -14.99 7.38
N LEU A 135 3.92 -13.69 7.24
CA LEU A 135 2.67 -13.03 6.86
C LEU A 135 2.84 -12.33 5.51
N MET A 136 2.00 -12.67 4.56
CA MET A 136 1.96 -11.97 3.28
C MET A 136 0.56 -11.41 3.06
N LEU A 137 0.47 -10.11 2.93
CA LEU A 137 -0.76 -9.37 2.66
C LEU A 137 -0.79 -8.96 1.19
N SER A 138 -1.93 -9.19 0.53
CA SER A 138 -2.14 -8.76 -0.84
C SER A 138 -3.58 -8.32 -1.07
N ALA A 139 -3.78 -7.14 -1.66
CA ALA A 139 -5.11 -6.66 -2.05
C ALA A 139 -5.65 -7.51 -3.19
N ARG A 140 -6.88 -8.08 -3.04
CA ARG A 140 -7.46 -9.00 -4.02
C ARG A 140 -8.71 -8.50 -4.68
N ARG A 141 -9.54 -7.81 -3.95
CA ARG A 141 -10.81 -7.26 -4.46
C ARG A 141 -11.02 -5.87 -3.90
N GLY A 142 -11.87 -5.13 -4.58
CA GLY A 142 -12.32 -3.83 -4.12
C GLY A 142 -13.71 -3.53 -4.63
N ILE A 143 -14.51 -2.87 -3.79
CA ILE A 143 -15.72 -2.17 -4.22
C ILE A 143 -15.36 -0.69 -4.19
N ASN A 144 -15.46 -0.04 -5.33
CA ASN A 144 -15.13 1.38 -5.42
C ASN A 144 -16.29 2.12 -6.10
N HIS A 145 -16.99 2.92 -5.33
CA HIS A 145 -18.02 3.83 -5.82
C HIS A 145 -17.57 5.26 -5.54
N THR A 146 -17.56 6.06 -6.57
CA THR A 146 -17.13 7.46 -6.49
C THR A 146 -18.35 8.37 -6.47
N ALA A 147 -18.32 9.43 -5.65
CA ALA A 147 -19.38 10.43 -5.62
C ALA A 147 -19.59 11.05 -7.02
N PRO A 148 -20.84 11.36 -7.43
CA PRO A 148 -21.11 11.91 -8.76
C PRO A 148 -20.29 13.16 -9.08
N CYS A 149 -20.12 14.08 -8.13
CA CYS A 149 -19.30 15.30 -8.32
C CYS A 149 -17.83 14.99 -8.59
N VAL A 150 -17.28 13.90 -8.00
CA VAL A 150 -15.90 13.48 -8.21
C VAL A 150 -15.73 12.68 -9.51
N SER A 151 -16.74 11.92 -9.92
CA SER A 151 -16.70 11.11 -11.16
C SER A 151 -16.77 11.95 -12.43
N ALA A 152 -17.17 13.21 -12.35
CA ALA A 152 -17.36 14.12 -13.49
C ALA A 152 -16.01 14.65 -14.01
N MET A 153 -15.28 13.81 -14.75
CA MET A 153 -14.05 14.22 -15.44
C MET A 153 -14.38 15.20 -16.57
N SER A 154 -13.55 16.25 -16.72
CA SER A 154 -13.61 17.15 -17.86
C SER A 154 -13.23 16.41 -19.18
N ASP A 155 -13.61 16.97 -20.31
CA ASP A 155 -13.26 16.39 -21.62
C ASP A 155 -11.74 16.44 -21.85
N LEU A 156 -11.06 17.46 -21.34
CA LEU A 156 -9.60 17.55 -21.37
C LEU A 156 -8.97 16.37 -20.60
N GLU A 157 -9.45 16.06 -19.40
CA GLU A 157 -8.91 14.93 -18.62
C GLU A 157 -9.10 13.61 -19.35
N LYS A 158 -10.28 13.36 -19.92
CA LYS A 158 -10.56 12.14 -20.70
C LYS A 158 -9.62 12.01 -21.89
N ASP A 159 -9.43 13.09 -22.64
CA ASP A 159 -8.55 13.15 -23.81
C ASP A 159 -7.08 12.89 -23.40
N VAL A 160 -6.58 13.57 -22.38
CA VAL A 160 -5.21 13.37 -21.89
C VAL A 160 -4.99 11.92 -21.45
N TRP A 161 -5.87 11.36 -20.63
CA TRP A 161 -5.73 9.98 -20.16
C TRP A 161 -5.78 8.96 -21.31
N GLN A 162 -6.58 9.20 -22.33
CA GLN A 162 -6.61 8.35 -23.52
C GLN A 162 -5.28 8.43 -24.30
N ARG A 163 -4.71 9.64 -24.47
CA ARG A 163 -3.43 9.83 -25.17
C ARG A 163 -2.25 9.14 -24.47
N VAL A 164 -2.23 9.10 -23.16
CA VAL A 164 -1.07 8.59 -22.38
C VAL A 164 -1.20 7.12 -21.96
N GLN A 165 -2.32 6.46 -22.23
CA GLN A 165 -2.61 5.10 -21.75
C GLN A 165 -1.49 4.08 -22.06
N SER A 166 -0.91 4.13 -23.29
CA SER A 166 0.15 3.22 -23.68
C SER A 166 1.45 3.46 -22.90
N ARG A 167 1.75 4.72 -22.58
CA ARG A 167 2.96 5.10 -21.83
C ARG A 167 2.93 4.59 -20.40
N CYS A 168 1.78 4.60 -19.73
CA CYS A 168 1.63 4.02 -18.39
C CYS A 168 1.99 2.52 -18.41
N ALA A 169 1.48 1.76 -19.36
CA ALA A 169 1.78 0.34 -19.49
C ALA A 169 3.28 0.05 -19.79
N GLU A 170 3.95 0.93 -20.55
CA GLU A 170 5.39 0.83 -20.80
C GLU A 170 6.21 1.03 -19.52
N VAL A 171 5.81 1.98 -18.67
CA VAL A 171 6.46 2.24 -17.37
C VAL A 171 6.33 1.02 -16.46
N ASP A 172 5.13 0.46 -16.30
CA ASP A 172 4.90 -0.74 -15.51
C ASP A 172 5.76 -1.90 -15.97
N LYS A 173 5.83 -2.14 -17.27
CA LYS A 173 6.69 -3.17 -17.86
C LYS A 173 8.18 -2.91 -17.62
N LYS A 174 8.64 -1.67 -17.81
CA LYS A 174 10.04 -1.27 -17.63
C LYS A 174 10.52 -1.50 -16.19
N TYR A 175 9.70 -1.16 -15.22
CA TYR A 175 10.05 -1.26 -13.80
C TYR A 175 9.57 -2.56 -13.14
N LYS A 176 9.03 -3.51 -13.93
CA LYS A 176 8.57 -4.82 -13.48
C LYS A 176 7.49 -4.74 -12.39
N VAL A 177 6.58 -3.78 -12.53
CA VAL A 177 5.41 -3.69 -11.65
C VAL A 177 4.53 -4.93 -11.89
N CYS A 178 4.18 -5.65 -10.82
CA CYS A 178 3.42 -6.91 -10.88
C CYS A 178 4.02 -7.95 -11.85
N ALA A 179 5.36 -8.08 -11.87
CA ALA A 179 6.05 -9.01 -12.79
C ALA A 179 5.78 -10.49 -12.49
N TYR A 180 5.33 -10.81 -11.27
CA TYR A 180 5.06 -12.18 -10.81
C TYR A 180 3.63 -12.29 -10.22
N PRO A 181 2.59 -12.03 -11.04
CA PRO A 181 1.23 -12.12 -10.55
C PRO A 181 0.89 -13.58 -10.23
N MET A 182 0.26 -13.81 -9.09
CA MET A 182 -0.18 -15.12 -8.65
C MET A 182 -1.64 -15.08 -8.21
N SER A 183 -2.37 -16.14 -8.49
CA SER A 183 -3.74 -16.32 -8.02
C SER A 183 -3.80 -16.67 -6.54
N GLU A 184 -4.98 -16.56 -5.95
CA GLU A 184 -5.25 -16.95 -4.56
C GLU A 184 -4.93 -18.43 -4.27
N MET A 185 -5.00 -19.29 -5.28
CA MET A 185 -4.68 -20.71 -5.13
C MET A 185 -3.19 -21.02 -5.24
N GLU A 186 -2.44 -20.18 -5.94
CA GLU A 186 -1.00 -20.38 -6.15
C GLU A 186 -0.18 -19.98 -4.93
N TYR A 187 -0.54 -18.87 -4.27
CA TYR A 187 0.21 -18.36 -3.13
C TYR A 187 0.37 -19.37 -1.98
N PRO A 188 -0.69 -20.06 -1.49
CA PRO A 188 -0.53 -21.05 -0.43
C PRO A 188 0.38 -22.22 -0.85
N ARG A 189 0.20 -22.73 -2.07
CA ARG A 189 1.01 -23.84 -2.60
C ARG A 189 2.49 -23.49 -2.72
N ILE A 190 2.78 -22.27 -3.17
CA ILE A 190 4.14 -21.77 -3.27
C ILE A 190 4.74 -21.63 -1.87
N MET A 191 4.05 -21.03 -0.92
CA MET A 191 4.51 -20.91 0.45
C MET A 191 4.84 -22.29 1.06
N GLU A 192 3.96 -23.28 0.90
CA GLU A 192 4.22 -24.67 1.32
C GLU A 192 5.45 -25.27 0.66
N SER A 193 5.66 -25.02 -0.65
CA SER A 193 6.81 -25.55 -1.39
C SER A 193 8.15 -25.02 -0.89
N TYR A 194 8.18 -23.89 -0.20
CA TYR A 194 9.36 -23.34 0.48
C TYR A 194 9.50 -23.80 1.94
N GLY A 195 8.73 -24.77 2.38
CA GLY A 195 8.88 -25.43 3.68
C GLY A 195 8.00 -24.83 4.79
N PHE A 196 7.19 -23.82 4.52
CA PHE A 196 6.24 -23.31 5.50
C PHE A 196 5.13 -24.33 5.78
N ARG A 197 4.78 -24.44 7.05
CA ARG A 197 3.77 -25.38 7.57
C ARG A 197 2.54 -24.63 8.05
N GLN A 198 1.44 -25.33 8.25
CA GLN A 198 0.17 -24.78 8.75
C GLN A 198 -0.25 -23.52 7.98
N VAL A 199 -0.06 -23.56 6.65
CA VAL A 199 -0.42 -22.45 5.79
C VAL A 199 -1.92 -22.23 5.84
N SER A 200 -2.32 -20.99 6.12
CA SER A 200 -3.72 -20.58 6.19
C SER A 200 -3.93 -19.29 5.42
N VAL A 201 -5.15 -19.13 4.90
CA VAL A 201 -5.56 -17.94 4.15
C VAL A 201 -6.78 -17.34 4.82
N GLU A 202 -6.72 -16.05 5.10
CA GLU A 202 -7.84 -15.27 5.58
C GLU A 202 -8.08 -14.06 4.68
N TYR A 203 -9.31 -13.55 4.66
CA TYR A 203 -9.68 -12.36 3.93
C TYR A 203 -10.32 -11.36 4.88
N ILE A 204 -9.72 -10.19 4.97
CA ILE A 204 -10.30 -9.09 5.73
C ILE A 204 -10.81 -7.99 4.81
N THR A 205 -11.83 -7.27 5.27
CA THR A 205 -12.37 -6.11 4.58
C THR A 205 -12.07 -4.84 5.36
N VAL A 206 -11.57 -3.84 4.64
CA VAL A 206 -11.42 -2.47 5.15
C VAL A 206 -12.39 -1.59 4.36
N ASN A 207 -13.31 -0.95 5.07
CA ASN A 207 -14.31 -0.07 4.50
C ASN A 207 -13.94 1.39 4.78
N LEU A 208 -13.70 2.14 3.74
CA LEU A 208 -13.45 3.58 3.78
C LEU A 208 -14.62 4.32 3.10
N THR A 209 -15.63 4.69 3.90
CA THR A 209 -16.85 5.39 3.46
C THR A 209 -16.97 6.68 4.24
N PRO A 210 -16.65 7.85 3.67
CA PRO A 210 -16.60 9.11 4.42
C PRO A 210 -17.88 9.48 5.16
N ASP A 211 -19.04 9.12 4.60
CA ASP A 211 -20.36 9.45 5.17
C ASP A 211 -20.84 8.46 6.26
N ASP A 212 -20.04 7.45 6.58
CA ASP A 212 -20.37 6.51 7.65
C ASP A 212 -20.18 7.20 9.02
N PRO A 213 -21.20 7.24 9.88
CA PRO A 213 -21.15 7.96 11.16
C PRO A 213 -20.15 7.40 12.18
N ARG A 214 -19.56 6.23 11.91
CA ARG A 214 -18.48 5.67 12.75
C ARG A 214 -17.18 6.45 12.64
N TYR A 215 -17.01 7.25 11.60
CA TYR A 215 -15.79 8.03 11.36
C TYR A 215 -15.93 9.46 11.85
N SER A 216 -14.86 10.00 12.40
CA SER A 216 -14.78 11.43 12.68
C SER A 216 -14.75 12.25 11.39
N ALA A 217 -15.09 13.53 11.48
CA ALA A 217 -14.99 14.44 10.34
C ALA A 217 -13.55 14.52 9.79
N GLU A 218 -12.55 14.48 10.66
CA GLU A 218 -11.14 14.45 10.28
C GLU A 218 -10.82 13.20 9.45
N THR A 219 -11.25 12.02 9.92
CA THR A 219 -11.06 10.77 9.19
C THR A 219 -11.80 10.76 7.85
N ALA A 220 -13.03 11.27 7.81
CA ALA A 220 -13.80 11.39 6.57
C ALA A 220 -13.10 12.31 5.55
N HIS A 221 -12.61 13.47 5.98
CA HIS A 221 -11.84 14.38 5.13
C HIS A 221 -10.52 13.73 4.66
N ALA A 222 -9.85 12.98 5.53
CA ALA A 222 -8.64 12.23 5.14
C ALA A 222 -8.94 11.19 4.05
N MET A 223 -10.07 10.47 4.14
CA MET A 223 -10.52 9.52 3.10
C MET A 223 -10.79 10.20 1.76
N ILE A 224 -11.47 11.36 1.77
CA ILE A 224 -11.74 12.15 0.56
C ILE A 224 -10.42 12.66 -0.04
N ASN A 225 -9.53 13.22 0.79
CA ASN A 225 -8.26 13.76 0.34
C ASN A 225 -7.27 12.68 -0.12
N ALA A 226 -7.33 11.47 0.42
CA ALA A 226 -6.50 10.37 -0.07
C ALA A 226 -6.80 10.03 -1.55
N LYS A 227 -8.07 10.11 -1.95
CA LYS A 227 -8.46 9.97 -3.36
C LYS A 227 -8.01 11.19 -4.19
N ARG A 228 -8.23 12.41 -3.68
CA ARG A 228 -7.76 13.65 -4.32
C ARG A 228 -6.28 13.59 -4.65
N TYR A 229 -5.46 13.21 -3.68
CA TYR A 229 -4.00 13.15 -3.86
C TYR A 229 -3.62 12.08 -4.88
N GLY A 230 -4.31 10.94 -4.89
CA GLY A 230 -4.09 9.92 -5.92
C GLY A 230 -4.35 10.44 -7.34
N ASP A 231 -5.43 11.19 -7.55
CA ASP A 231 -5.74 11.80 -8.85
C ASP A 231 -4.73 12.88 -9.24
N LEU A 232 -4.31 13.72 -8.27
CA LEU A 232 -3.28 14.75 -8.50
C LEU A 232 -1.92 14.15 -8.81
N ASP A 233 -1.52 13.08 -8.11
CA ASP A 233 -0.27 12.37 -8.36
C ASP A 233 -0.23 11.80 -9.78
N GLY A 234 -1.34 11.27 -10.27
CA GLY A 234 -1.44 10.83 -11.66
C GLY A 234 -1.05 11.93 -12.64
N VAL A 235 -1.51 13.18 -12.40
CA VAL A 235 -1.14 14.34 -13.24
C VAL A 235 0.33 14.73 -13.03
N ASP A 236 0.84 14.60 -11.80
CA ASP A 236 2.24 14.95 -11.48
C ASP A 236 3.25 13.97 -12.08
N TYR A 237 2.85 12.73 -12.35
CA TYR A 237 3.70 11.76 -13.04
C TYR A 237 3.76 11.96 -14.56
N LEU A 238 2.82 12.65 -15.19
CA LEU A 238 2.78 12.85 -16.63
C LEU A 238 4.10 13.38 -17.25
N PRO A 239 4.83 14.33 -16.63
CA PRO A 239 6.12 14.77 -17.15
C PRO A 239 7.19 13.67 -17.21
N HIS A 240 7.09 12.67 -16.35
CA HIS A 240 8.07 11.57 -16.29
C HIS A 240 7.78 10.47 -17.31
N ILE A 241 6.53 10.33 -17.74
CA ILE A 241 6.10 9.22 -18.60
C ILE A 241 5.66 9.66 -20.00
N ALA A 242 5.20 10.89 -20.18
CA ALA A 242 4.58 11.39 -21.41
C ALA A 242 4.80 12.90 -21.60
N ALA A 243 6.00 13.41 -21.35
CA ALA A 243 6.33 14.84 -21.50
C ALA A 243 6.09 15.38 -22.92
N ASP A 244 6.17 14.52 -23.91
CA ASP A 244 5.93 14.81 -25.34
C ASP A 244 4.44 14.85 -25.71
N LEU A 245 3.55 14.34 -24.86
CA LEU A 245 2.12 14.20 -25.13
C LEU A 245 1.24 15.15 -24.33
N VAL A 246 1.75 15.77 -23.25
CA VAL A 246 0.97 16.59 -22.33
C VAL A 246 1.69 17.88 -21.99
N THR A 247 1.05 19.02 -22.24
CA THR A 247 1.62 20.35 -21.96
C THR A 247 1.55 20.71 -20.47
N ALA A 248 2.29 21.74 -20.07
CA ALA A 248 2.23 22.27 -18.72
C ALA A 248 0.85 22.90 -18.43
N GLU A 249 0.27 23.56 -19.40
CA GLU A 249 -1.05 24.21 -19.32
C GLU A 249 -2.15 23.17 -19.11
N GLU A 250 -2.15 22.07 -19.88
CA GLU A 250 -3.11 20.97 -19.71
C GLU A 250 -3.03 20.38 -18.29
N ARG A 251 -1.83 20.17 -17.76
CA ARG A 251 -1.65 19.65 -16.38
C ARG A 251 -2.18 20.63 -15.32
N ILE A 252 -1.97 21.93 -15.49
CA ILE A 252 -2.50 22.95 -14.59
C ILE A 252 -4.03 22.91 -14.58
N GLU A 253 -4.64 22.85 -15.76
CA GLU A 253 -6.10 22.81 -15.87
C GLU A 253 -6.69 21.49 -15.33
N MET A 254 -6.05 20.35 -15.56
CA MET A 254 -6.43 19.07 -14.96
C MET A 254 -6.41 19.14 -13.43
N LYS A 255 -5.33 19.66 -12.83
CA LYS A 255 -5.23 19.82 -11.38
C LYS A 255 -6.30 20.75 -10.82
N ARG A 256 -6.63 21.83 -11.54
CA ARG A 256 -7.70 22.74 -11.17
C ARG A 256 -9.05 22.02 -11.14
N ALA A 257 -9.36 21.24 -12.18
CA ALA A 257 -10.61 20.48 -12.28
C ALA A 257 -10.69 19.41 -11.17
N ILE A 258 -9.61 18.70 -10.90
CA ILE A 258 -9.52 17.72 -9.80
C ILE A 258 -9.81 18.41 -8.46
N ASN A 259 -9.09 19.47 -8.13
CA ASN A 259 -9.30 20.17 -6.86
C ASN A 259 -10.75 20.67 -6.71
N ALA A 260 -11.33 21.26 -7.74
CA ALA A 260 -12.71 21.75 -7.69
C ALA A 260 -13.72 20.64 -7.36
N ARG A 261 -13.56 19.42 -7.95
CA ARG A 261 -14.43 18.27 -7.68
C ARG A 261 -14.35 17.80 -6.22
N TYR A 262 -13.16 17.74 -5.69
CA TYR A 262 -12.95 17.29 -4.32
C TYR A 262 -13.31 18.38 -3.29
N ASP A 263 -13.15 19.65 -3.62
CA ASP A 263 -13.65 20.76 -2.79
C ASP A 263 -15.19 20.71 -2.71
N GLU A 264 -15.88 20.43 -3.82
CA GLU A 264 -17.31 20.21 -3.82
C GLU A 264 -17.70 19.00 -2.96
N ARG A 265 -16.95 17.86 -3.07
CA ARG A 265 -17.22 16.68 -2.22
C ARG A 265 -17.08 16.98 -0.73
N ILE A 266 -16.07 17.74 -0.33
CA ILE A 266 -15.88 18.18 1.06
C ILE A 266 -17.01 19.13 1.49
N ASN A 267 -17.39 20.05 0.61
CA ASN A 267 -18.49 20.99 0.88
C ASN A 267 -19.81 20.26 1.13
N LEU A 268 -20.17 19.28 0.29
CA LEU A 268 -21.34 18.42 0.47
C LEU A 268 -21.28 17.67 1.80
N TYR A 269 -20.12 17.09 2.16
CA TYR A 269 -19.93 16.43 3.44
C TYR A 269 -20.20 17.39 4.62
N ASN A 270 -19.64 18.60 4.59
CA ASN A 270 -19.78 19.61 5.64
C ASN A 270 -21.23 20.12 5.77
N GLN A 271 -22.01 20.08 4.69
CA GLN A 271 -23.44 20.39 4.68
C GLN A 271 -24.33 19.22 5.13
N GLY A 272 -23.75 18.06 5.42
CA GLY A 272 -24.50 16.84 5.77
C GLY A 272 -25.19 16.16 4.56
N ILE A 273 -24.84 16.55 3.34
CA ILE A 273 -25.37 15.95 2.10
C ILE A 273 -24.55 14.72 1.74
N LYS A 274 -25.06 13.57 2.14
CA LYS A 274 -24.37 12.29 1.99
C LYS A 274 -24.31 11.83 0.54
N GLN A 275 -23.14 11.34 0.13
CA GLN A 275 -22.89 10.80 -1.22
C GLN A 275 -22.74 9.28 -1.20
N TRP A 276 -22.40 8.69 -0.05
CA TRP A 276 -22.17 7.26 0.15
C TRP A 276 -21.13 6.65 -0.79
N ASP A 277 -20.20 7.48 -1.28
CA ASP A 277 -19.04 6.97 -1.97
C ASP A 277 -18.21 6.10 -1.02
N THR A 278 -17.66 5.02 -1.56
CA THR A 278 -16.98 4.02 -0.72
C THR A 278 -15.79 3.40 -1.43
N ASN A 279 -14.78 3.07 -0.67
CA ASN A 279 -13.67 2.22 -1.09
C ASN A 279 -13.54 1.07 -0.10
N VAL A 280 -14.00 -0.11 -0.49
CA VAL A 280 -13.87 -1.34 0.29
C VAL A 280 -12.78 -2.20 -0.33
N SER A 281 -11.67 -2.38 0.36
CA SER A 281 -10.64 -3.33 -0.05
C SER A 281 -10.84 -4.68 0.63
N VAL A 282 -10.63 -5.76 -0.13
CA VAL A 282 -10.51 -7.11 0.40
C VAL A 282 -9.04 -7.50 0.33
N THR A 283 -8.42 -7.69 1.48
CA THR A 283 -7.02 -8.08 1.61
C THR A 283 -6.93 -9.56 1.97
N MET A 284 -6.22 -10.33 1.15
CA MET A 284 -5.82 -11.68 1.48
C MET A 284 -4.65 -11.62 2.44
N ILE A 285 -4.73 -12.38 3.53
CA ILE A 285 -3.65 -12.59 4.47
C ILE A 285 -3.26 -14.07 4.38
N LEU A 286 -2.08 -14.32 3.88
CA LEU A 286 -1.46 -15.64 3.85
C LEU A 286 -0.53 -15.74 5.06
N ARG A 287 -0.71 -16.78 5.87
CA ARG A 287 0.07 -17.05 7.08
C ARG A 287 0.67 -18.44 6.99
N GLY A 288 1.99 -18.56 7.22
CA GLY A 288 2.69 -19.84 7.32
C GLY A 288 3.68 -19.84 8.48
N ILE A 289 4.05 -21.01 8.98
CA ILE A 289 5.00 -21.22 10.08
C ILE A 289 6.25 -21.93 9.53
N LYS A 290 7.46 -21.42 9.85
CA LYS A 290 8.75 -22.09 9.56
C LYS A 290 8.90 -23.38 10.32
#